data_56e026623e55eeed6cde4bb5a29581be
#
_entry.id   56e026623e55eeed6cde4bb5a29581be
#
_cell.length_a   1.000
_cell.length_b   1.000
_cell.length_c   1.000
_cell.angle_alpha   90.00
_cell.angle_beta   90.00
_cell.angle_gamma   90.00
#
_symmetry.space_group_name_H-M   'P 1'
#
loop_
_entity.id
_entity.type
_entity.pdbx_description
1 polymer ?
#
loop_
_entity_poly.entity_id
_entity_poly.type
_entity_poly.pdbx_seq_one_letter_code
_entity_poly.pdbx_strand_id
1 'polypeptide(L)'
;MYNIESCTEGIIDMAMMEFTDRPLTVAVITVSDTRTIETDKGGARVEELAREAGFVVVSRQIVTDTIDEIQGAIQKAFTGSYGETVQVLDDSHNKDVRAWIYDAHVGGADIIISTGGTGIAKRDVSIEAVQPMLDKEIPGFGELFRFLSYRDDIGTKALASRAIAGVKDHTILFAIPGSVGAVTLAMKELILPEVKHLKRELIK
;
A
#
# COMPACT_ATOMS: atom_id res chain seq x y z
N MET A 1 -20.43 -39.57 -9.34
CA MET A 1 -20.62 -38.41 -8.40
C MET A 1 -19.21 -37.91 -8.10
N TYR A 2 -18.74 -36.95 -8.88
CA TYR A 2 -17.38 -36.38 -8.69
C TYR A 2 -17.43 -35.38 -7.51
N ASN A 3 -16.54 -35.57 -6.57
CA ASN A 3 -16.48 -34.84 -5.31
C ASN A 3 -15.95 -33.41 -5.58
N ILE A 4 -16.81 -32.41 -5.42
CA ILE A 4 -16.50 -30.99 -5.66
C ILE A 4 -15.52 -30.45 -4.62
N GLU A 5 -15.44 -31.08 -3.44
CA GLU A 5 -14.52 -30.66 -2.35
C GLU A 5 -13.03 -30.85 -2.71
N SER A 6 -12.68 -31.85 -3.51
CA SER A 6 -11.28 -32.09 -3.91
C SER A 6 -10.76 -31.10 -4.96
N CYS A 7 -11.63 -30.41 -5.69
CA CYS A 7 -11.24 -29.37 -6.64
C CYS A 7 -10.94 -28.02 -5.97
N THR A 8 -11.66 -27.69 -4.89
CA THR A 8 -11.46 -26.44 -4.17
C THR A 8 -10.17 -26.42 -3.34
N GLU A 9 -9.81 -27.53 -2.71
CA GLU A 9 -8.54 -27.65 -1.98
C GLU A 9 -7.32 -27.55 -2.91
N GLY A 10 -7.37 -28.18 -4.09
CA GLY A 10 -6.28 -28.09 -5.07
C GLY A 10 -6.10 -26.68 -5.67
N ILE A 11 -7.18 -25.92 -5.85
CA ILE A 11 -7.12 -24.53 -6.36
C ILE A 11 -6.58 -23.59 -5.27
N ILE A 12 -6.98 -23.77 -4.02
CA ILE A 12 -6.48 -23.00 -2.88
C ILE A 12 -4.99 -23.26 -2.66
N ASP A 13 -4.55 -24.52 -2.78
CA ASP A 13 -3.15 -24.91 -2.59
C ASP A 13 -2.26 -24.39 -3.74
N MET A 14 -2.75 -24.40 -5.00
CA MET A 14 -2.07 -23.77 -6.14
C MET A 14 -2.01 -22.25 -6.00
N ALA A 15 -3.09 -21.59 -5.59
CA ALA A 15 -3.10 -20.14 -5.35
C ALA A 15 -2.17 -19.77 -4.20
N MET A 16 -2.06 -20.59 -3.15
CA MET A 16 -1.11 -20.43 -2.06
C MET A 16 0.34 -20.62 -2.51
N MET A 17 0.63 -21.61 -3.37
CA MET A 17 1.98 -21.82 -3.94
C MET A 17 2.37 -20.65 -4.87
N GLU A 18 1.48 -20.19 -5.75
CA GLU A 18 1.74 -19.03 -6.62
C GLU A 18 2.00 -17.74 -5.82
N PHE A 19 1.35 -17.59 -4.65
CA PHE A 19 1.49 -16.40 -3.82
C PHE A 19 2.81 -16.33 -3.03
N THR A 20 3.45 -17.48 -2.75
CA THR A 20 4.72 -17.52 -2.00
C THR A 20 5.95 -17.27 -2.85
N ASP A 21 5.86 -17.44 -4.17
CA ASP A 21 7.01 -17.43 -5.07
C ASP A 21 7.15 -16.15 -5.91
N ARG A 22 6.11 -15.30 -6.01
CA ARG A 22 6.19 -14.03 -6.72
C ARG A 22 6.45 -12.84 -5.78
N PRO A 23 7.16 -11.80 -6.24
CA PRO A 23 7.26 -10.56 -5.48
C PRO A 23 5.89 -9.91 -5.34
N LEU A 24 5.65 -9.29 -4.18
CA LEU A 24 4.44 -8.50 -3.95
C LEU A 24 4.48 -7.21 -4.79
N THR A 25 3.33 -6.82 -5.30
CA THR A 25 3.15 -5.58 -6.06
C THR A 25 2.68 -4.45 -5.17
N VAL A 26 3.24 -3.26 -5.38
CA VAL A 26 2.97 -2.06 -4.56
C VAL A 26 2.51 -0.91 -5.44
N ALA A 27 1.38 -0.30 -5.09
CA ALA A 27 0.96 0.99 -5.62
C ALA A 27 1.22 2.09 -4.58
N VAL A 28 1.86 3.18 -5.01
CA VAL A 28 2.19 4.34 -4.16
C VAL A 28 1.31 5.52 -4.53
N ILE A 29 0.61 6.09 -3.56
CA ILE A 29 -0.27 7.24 -3.73
C ILE A 29 0.21 8.34 -2.78
N THR A 30 0.69 9.46 -3.31
CA THR A 30 1.03 10.63 -2.50
C THR A 30 -0.11 11.63 -2.52
N VAL A 31 -0.59 11.99 -1.34
CA VAL A 31 -1.65 12.98 -1.16
C VAL A 31 -1.01 14.34 -0.87
N SER A 32 -1.11 15.26 -1.82
CA SER A 32 -0.52 16.60 -1.70
C SER A 32 -1.01 17.57 -2.78
N ASP A 33 -1.40 18.78 -2.38
CA ASP A 33 -1.74 19.90 -3.29
C ASP A 33 -0.52 20.59 -3.90
N THR A 34 0.69 20.35 -3.37
CA THR A 34 1.86 21.18 -3.68
C THR A 34 3.04 20.42 -4.26
N ARG A 35 3.04 19.09 -4.20
CA ARG A 35 4.16 18.26 -4.68
C ARG A 35 3.98 17.87 -6.13
N THR A 36 5.12 17.69 -6.79
CA THR A 36 5.24 17.00 -8.10
C THR A 36 6.00 15.70 -7.89
N ILE A 37 6.06 14.83 -8.89
CA ILE A 37 6.81 13.56 -8.83
C ILE A 37 8.28 13.81 -8.44
N GLU A 38 8.89 14.88 -8.94
CA GLU A 38 10.29 15.24 -8.67
C GLU A 38 10.50 15.77 -7.24
N THR A 39 9.50 16.42 -6.66
CA THR A 39 9.59 17.02 -5.31
C THR A 39 9.02 16.14 -4.22
N ASP A 40 8.37 15.03 -4.58
CA ASP A 40 7.77 14.08 -3.65
C ASP A 40 8.81 13.13 -3.06
N LYS A 41 9.46 13.58 -1.99
CA LYS A 41 10.45 12.78 -1.25
C LYS A 41 9.82 11.63 -0.46
N GLY A 42 8.56 11.77 -0.02
CA GLY A 42 7.86 10.74 0.74
C GLY A 42 7.53 9.53 -0.11
N GLY A 43 6.82 9.73 -1.22
CA GLY A 43 6.50 8.66 -2.16
C GLY A 43 7.74 8.04 -2.80
N ALA A 44 8.77 8.84 -3.13
CA ALA A 44 10.05 8.34 -3.61
C ALA A 44 10.72 7.41 -2.57
N ARG A 45 10.62 7.74 -1.27
CA ARG A 45 11.18 6.90 -0.20
C ARG A 45 10.39 5.59 -0.02
N VAL A 46 9.06 5.61 -0.18
CA VAL A 46 8.26 4.38 -0.21
C VAL A 46 8.72 3.47 -1.35
N GLU A 47 8.84 4.03 -2.56
CA GLU A 47 9.27 3.31 -3.75
C GLU A 47 10.66 2.68 -3.57
N GLU A 48 11.64 3.45 -3.10
CA GLU A 48 13.00 3.00 -2.83
C GLU A 48 13.02 1.80 -1.87
N LEU A 49 12.37 1.94 -0.71
CA LEU A 49 12.33 0.89 0.32
C LEU A 49 11.57 -0.37 -0.15
N ALA A 50 10.50 -0.21 -0.91
CA ALA A 50 9.77 -1.34 -1.47
C ALA A 50 10.63 -2.13 -2.47
N ARG A 51 11.36 -1.43 -3.37
CA ARG A 51 12.28 -2.05 -4.32
C ARG A 51 13.46 -2.74 -3.64
N GLU A 52 14.06 -2.10 -2.61
CA GLU A 52 15.12 -2.71 -1.79
C GLU A 52 14.66 -4.01 -1.11
N ALA A 53 13.38 -4.10 -0.73
CA ALA A 53 12.77 -5.30 -0.15
C ALA A 53 12.38 -6.37 -1.18
N GLY A 54 12.63 -6.13 -2.47
CA GLY A 54 12.32 -7.04 -3.57
C GLY A 54 10.86 -7.00 -4.01
N PHE A 55 10.12 -5.93 -3.70
CA PHE A 55 8.75 -5.73 -4.18
C PHE A 55 8.75 -5.00 -5.53
N VAL A 56 7.71 -5.23 -6.32
CA VAL A 56 7.50 -4.55 -7.61
C VAL A 56 6.60 -3.35 -7.40
N VAL A 57 7.12 -2.14 -7.63
CA VAL A 57 6.31 -0.92 -7.60
C VAL A 57 5.64 -0.77 -8.96
N VAL A 58 4.32 -1.02 -9.01
CA VAL A 58 3.52 -1.01 -10.26
C VAL A 58 3.03 0.37 -10.63
N SER A 59 2.87 1.27 -9.66
CA SER A 59 2.47 2.64 -9.92
C SER A 59 2.92 3.59 -8.82
N ARG A 60 3.17 4.84 -9.20
CA ARG A 60 3.33 5.98 -8.30
C ARG A 60 2.58 7.17 -8.85
N GLN A 61 1.71 7.77 -8.06
CA GLN A 61 0.90 8.92 -8.45
C GLN A 61 0.76 9.91 -7.31
N ILE A 62 0.44 11.15 -7.67
CA ILE A 62 0.12 12.20 -6.71
C ILE A 62 -1.32 12.63 -6.96
N VAL A 63 -2.07 12.79 -5.88
CA VAL A 63 -3.45 13.29 -5.89
C VAL A 63 -3.61 14.45 -4.92
N THR A 64 -4.64 15.27 -5.14
CA THR A 64 -4.95 16.39 -4.25
C THR A 64 -5.51 15.93 -2.91
N ASP A 65 -5.46 16.81 -1.89
CA ASP A 65 -6.00 16.58 -0.55
C ASP A 65 -7.55 16.63 -0.55
N THR A 66 -8.22 15.83 -1.41
CA THR A 66 -9.68 15.68 -1.45
C THR A 66 -10.09 14.23 -1.35
N ILE A 67 -11.23 13.96 -0.69
CA ILE A 67 -11.72 12.59 -0.46
C ILE A 67 -11.92 11.87 -1.79
N ASP A 68 -12.56 12.51 -2.77
CA ASP A 68 -12.90 11.89 -4.05
C ASP A 68 -11.66 11.52 -4.86
N GLU A 69 -10.63 12.37 -4.91
CA GLU A 69 -9.38 12.09 -5.60
C GLU A 69 -8.61 10.96 -4.94
N ILE A 70 -8.53 10.96 -3.60
CA ILE A 70 -7.88 9.91 -2.83
C ILE A 70 -8.59 8.57 -3.04
N GLN A 71 -9.92 8.53 -2.90
CA GLN A 71 -10.71 7.31 -3.11
C GLN A 71 -10.64 6.82 -4.55
N GLY A 72 -10.70 7.74 -5.52
CA GLY A 72 -10.55 7.40 -6.94
C GLY A 72 -9.21 6.76 -7.27
N ALA A 73 -8.11 7.29 -6.70
CA ALA A 73 -6.78 6.72 -6.88
C ALA A 73 -6.63 5.33 -6.22
N ILE A 74 -7.15 5.18 -5.01
CA ILE A 74 -7.17 3.90 -4.29
C ILE A 74 -8.01 2.87 -5.07
N GLN A 75 -9.19 3.26 -5.57
CA GLN A 75 -10.04 2.36 -6.35
C GLN A 75 -9.36 1.89 -7.64
N LYS A 76 -8.65 2.77 -8.33
CA LYS A 76 -7.83 2.38 -9.50
C LYS A 76 -6.73 1.39 -9.12
N ALA A 77 -6.07 1.59 -7.98
CA ALA A 77 -5.05 0.67 -7.49
C ALA A 77 -5.62 -0.69 -7.08
N PHE A 78 -6.83 -0.75 -6.52
CA PHE A 78 -7.53 -2.01 -6.24
C PHE A 78 -7.92 -2.79 -7.50
N THR A 79 -8.29 -2.10 -8.57
CA THR A 79 -8.78 -2.73 -9.81
C THR A 79 -7.71 -2.93 -10.89
N GLY A 80 -6.49 -2.45 -10.65
CA GLY A 80 -5.43 -2.45 -11.66
C GLY A 80 -5.65 -1.48 -12.81
N SER A 81 -6.64 -0.59 -12.73
CA SER A 81 -6.96 0.39 -13.78
C SER A 81 -6.06 1.62 -13.68
N TYR A 82 -4.75 1.44 -13.88
CA TYR A 82 -3.79 2.53 -13.94
C TYR A 82 -3.93 3.25 -15.29
N GLY A 83 -4.55 4.43 -15.30
CA GLY A 83 -4.69 5.25 -16.53
C GLY A 83 -3.34 5.74 -17.08
N GLU A 84 -3.35 6.36 -18.27
CA GLU A 84 -2.16 6.88 -18.97
C GLU A 84 -1.31 7.89 -18.14
N THR A 85 -1.87 8.49 -17.10
CA THR A 85 -1.20 9.44 -16.19
C THR A 85 -0.38 8.77 -15.09
N VAL A 86 -0.48 7.46 -14.93
CA VAL A 86 0.29 6.71 -13.93
C VAL A 86 1.60 6.28 -14.57
N GLN A 87 2.73 6.76 -14.04
CA GLN A 87 4.02 6.23 -14.41
C GLN A 87 4.09 4.76 -13.95
N VAL A 88 3.97 3.85 -14.89
CA VAL A 88 4.33 2.45 -14.67
C VAL A 88 5.85 2.40 -14.59
N LEU A 89 6.35 2.21 -13.39
CA LEU A 89 7.78 2.24 -13.11
C LEU A 89 8.40 0.87 -13.41
N ASP A 90 8.35 0.46 -14.68
CA ASP A 90 9.07 -0.74 -15.13
C ASP A 90 10.36 -0.36 -15.83
N ASP A 91 11.47 -0.56 -15.14
CA ASP A 91 12.83 -0.52 -15.68
C ASP A 91 13.36 -1.94 -15.97
N SER A 92 12.57 -2.99 -15.76
CA SER A 92 13.06 -4.34 -15.87
C SER A 92 12.94 -4.88 -17.29
N HIS A 93 14.07 -5.22 -17.86
CA HIS A 93 14.17 -6.05 -19.07
C HIS A 93 13.84 -7.53 -18.76
N ASN A 94 13.43 -7.84 -17.54
CA ASN A 94 13.07 -9.17 -17.09
C ASN A 94 11.63 -9.50 -17.46
N LYS A 95 11.44 -10.55 -18.25
CA LYS A 95 10.12 -11.00 -18.73
C LYS A 95 9.19 -11.40 -17.57
N ASP A 96 9.74 -11.92 -16.49
CA ASP A 96 8.97 -12.36 -15.33
C ASP A 96 8.36 -11.16 -14.59
N VAL A 97 9.13 -10.09 -14.40
CA VAL A 97 8.62 -8.84 -13.79
C VAL A 97 7.51 -8.22 -14.64
N ARG A 98 7.61 -8.29 -15.98
CA ARG A 98 6.53 -7.80 -16.87
C ARG A 98 5.24 -8.60 -16.71
N ALA A 99 5.33 -9.90 -16.50
CA ALA A 99 4.14 -10.74 -16.25
C ALA A 99 3.46 -10.31 -14.94
N TRP A 100 4.22 -10.09 -13.87
CA TRP A 100 3.68 -9.65 -12.58
C TRP A 100 3.07 -8.24 -12.63
N ILE A 101 3.68 -7.31 -13.38
CA ILE A 101 3.10 -5.99 -13.63
C ILE A 101 1.78 -6.13 -14.38
N TYR A 102 1.72 -7.01 -15.37
CA TYR A 102 0.49 -7.29 -16.11
C TYR A 102 -0.60 -7.86 -15.18
N ASP A 103 -0.27 -8.82 -14.33
CA ASP A 103 -1.20 -9.39 -13.36
C ASP A 103 -1.72 -8.33 -12.38
N ALA A 104 -0.87 -7.42 -11.91
CA ALA A 104 -1.27 -6.30 -11.08
C ALA A 104 -2.15 -5.28 -11.82
N HIS A 105 -1.96 -5.11 -13.13
CA HIS A 105 -2.85 -4.28 -13.96
C HIS A 105 -4.24 -4.90 -14.17
N VAL A 106 -4.32 -6.22 -14.14
CA VAL A 106 -5.59 -6.95 -14.31
C VAL A 106 -6.29 -7.22 -12.98
N GLY A 107 -5.52 -7.43 -11.91
CA GLY A 107 -6.01 -7.85 -10.60
C GLY A 107 -5.83 -6.85 -9.46
N GLY A 108 -5.22 -5.69 -9.74
CA GLY A 108 -4.88 -4.70 -8.71
C GLY A 108 -3.56 -4.98 -7.98
N ALA A 109 -3.13 -4.01 -7.15
CA ALA A 109 -1.92 -4.14 -6.36
C ALA A 109 -2.15 -5.00 -5.10
N ASP A 110 -1.14 -5.77 -4.69
CA ASP A 110 -1.17 -6.51 -3.42
C ASP A 110 -1.17 -5.57 -2.22
N ILE A 111 -0.47 -4.44 -2.37
CA ILE A 111 -0.25 -3.45 -1.32
C ILE A 111 -0.50 -2.07 -1.91
N ILE A 112 -1.26 -1.26 -1.20
CA ILE A 112 -1.43 0.17 -1.51
C ILE A 112 -0.84 0.95 -0.35
N ILE A 113 0.07 1.88 -0.63
CA ILE A 113 0.65 2.79 0.35
C ILE A 113 0.27 4.22 -0.02
N SER A 114 -0.66 4.79 0.75
CA SER A 114 -1.01 6.21 0.68
C SER A 114 -0.16 6.99 1.67
N THR A 115 0.46 8.09 1.24
CA THR A 115 1.31 8.91 2.08
C THR A 115 0.97 10.40 1.96
N GLY A 116 0.84 11.06 3.09
CA GLY A 116 0.42 12.48 3.17
C GLY A 116 -1.05 12.66 3.57
N GLY A 117 -1.46 13.90 3.85
CA GLY A 117 -2.83 14.28 4.20
C GLY A 117 -3.41 13.60 5.46
N THR A 118 -2.56 13.10 6.37
CA THR A 118 -3.01 12.35 7.56
C THR A 118 -3.01 13.18 8.84
N GLY A 119 -2.59 14.44 8.81
CA GLY A 119 -2.55 15.34 9.98
C GLY A 119 -3.94 15.73 10.49
N ILE A 120 -3.98 16.73 11.39
CA ILE A 120 -5.21 17.20 12.03
C ILE A 120 -5.75 18.51 11.44
N ALA A 121 -5.12 19.03 10.39
CA ALA A 121 -5.61 20.22 9.72
C ALA A 121 -6.88 19.91 8.93
N LYS A 122 -7.73 20.92 8.72
CA LYS A 122 -9.02 20.75 8.01
C LYS A 122 -8.87 20.11 6.61
N ARG A 123 -7.73 20.33 5.94
CA ARG A 123 -7.42 19.77 4.64
C ARG A 123 -6.90 18.32 4.70
N ASP A 124 -6.43 17.87 5.87
CA ASP A 124 -5.88 16.52 6.01
C ASP A 124 -7.03 15.50 6.13
N VAL A 125 -7.41 14.88 5.02
CA VAL A 125 -8.59 14.02 4.91
C VAL A 125 -8.25 12.57 4.50
N SER A 126 -6.96 12.21 4.48
CA SER A 126 -6.56 10.86 4.03
C SER A 126 -7.15 9.74 4.89
N ILE A 127 -7.22 9.91 6.21
CA ILE A 127 -7.81 8.91 7.10
C ILE A 127 -9.31 8.77 6.82
N GLU A 128 -10.01 9.90 6.69
CA GLU A 128 -11.45 9.96 6.40
C GLU A 128 -11.79 9.40 5.02
N ALA A 129 -10.88 9.53 4.05
CA ALA A 129 -11.04 8.95 2.72
C ALA A 129 -10.81 7.44 2.71
N VAL A 130 -9.80 6.96 3.45
CA VAL A 130 -9.35 5.57 3.45
C VAL A 130 -10.25 4.67 4.30
N GLN A 131 -10.59 5.09 5.51
CA GLN A 131 -11.29 4.26 6.50
C GLN A 131 -12.59 3.63 5.97
N PRO A 132 -13.49 4.36 5.27
CA PRO A 132 -14.73 3.77 4.73
C PRO A 132 -14.51 2.81 3.56
N MET A 133 -13.30 2.72 3.00
CA MET A 133 -12.97 1.81 1.91
C MET A 133 -12.50 0.43 2.40
N LEU A 134 -12.20 0.30 3.69
CA LEU A 134 -11.67 -0.93 4.28
C LEU A 134 -12.79 -1.90 4.66
N ASP A 135 -12.62 -3.18 4.34
CA ASP A 135 -13.49 -4.25 4.83
C ASP A 135 -13.20 -4.56 6.30
N LYS A 136 -11.91 -4.51 6.67
CA LYS A 136 -11.44 -4.66 8.05
C LYS A 136 -10.25 -3.73 8.32
N GLU A 137 -10.30 -3.02 9.43
CA GLU A 137 -9.17 -2.23 9.92
C GLU A 137 -8.17 -3.12 10.67
N ILE A 138 -6.88 -2.74 10.63
CA ILE A 138 -5.78 -3.30 11.43
C ILE A 138 -5.37 -2.25 12.47
N PRO A 139 -6.08 -2.13 13.60
CA PRO A 139 -5.89 -1.02 14.56
C PRO A 139 -4.48 -0.98 15.14
N GLY A 140 -3.88 -2.15 15.37
CA GLY A 140 -2.53 -2.28 15.90
C GLY A 140 -1.46 -1.56 15.08
N PHE A 141 -1.68 -1.37 13.78
CA PHE A 141 -0.75 -0.61 12.94
C PHE A 141 -0.65 0.86 13.40
N GLY A 142 -1.78 1.54 13.54
CA GLY A 142 -1.80 2.94 13.99
C GLY A 142 -1.28 3.11 15.40
N GLU A 143 -1.55 2.15 16.29
CA GLU A 143 -1.06 2.14 17.67
C GLU A 143 0.46 2.02 17.73
N LEU A 144 1.04 1.01 17.06
CA LEU A 144 2.47 0.80 16.99
C LEU A 144 3.19 1.94 16.28
N PHE A 145 2.62 2.45 15.18
CA PHE A 145 3.19 3.60 14.47
C PHE A 145 3.32 4.83 15.38
N ARG A 146 2.28 5.18 16.15
CA ARG A 146 2.33 6.30 17.11
C ARG A 146 3.31 6.04 18.25
N PHE A 147 3.34 4.81 18.78
CA PHE A 147 4.28 4.44 19.82
C PHE A 147 5.74 4.58 19.36
N LEU A 148 6.08 4.03 18.19
CA LEU A 148 7.42 4.14 17.64
C LEU A 148 7.77 5.60 17.29
N SER A 149 6.85 6.36 16.71
CA SER A 149 7.03 7.78 16.44
C SER A 149 7.30 8.59 17.71
N TYR A 150 6.62 8.27 18.81
CA TYR A 150 6.86 8.89 20.12
C TYR A 150 8.23 8.52 20.66
N ARG A 151 8.59 7.24 20.63
CA ARG A 151 9.82 6.73 21.25
C ARG A 151 11.07 7.13 20.48
N ASP A 152 11.04 7.05 19.14
CA ASP A 152 12.26 7.01 18.32
C ASP A 152 12.41 8.21 17.36
N ASP A 153 11.36 9.06 17.16
CA ASP A 153 11.40 10.11 16.14
C ASP A 153 11.00 11.50 16.70
N ILE A 154 9.70 11.75 16.88
CA ILE A 154 9.15 13.10 17.11
C ILE A 154 8.66 13.38 18.53
N GLY A 155 8.79 12.41 19.43
CA GLY A 155 8.35 12.52 20.84
C GLY A 155 6.85 12.83 20.94
N THR A 156 6.46 13.72 21.83
CA THR A 156 5.04 14.06 22.10
C THR A 156 4.26 14.59 20.89
N LYS A 157 4.93 15.04 19.83
CA LYS A 157 4.27 15.43 18.57
C LYS A 157 3.53 14.25 17.90
N ALA A 158 3.89 13.02 18.26
CA ALA A 158 3.21 11.81 17.81
C ALA A 158 1.71 11.77 18.17
N LEU A 159 1.26 12.54 19.16
CA LEU A 159 -0.16 12.72 19.50
C LEU A 159 -1.00 13.18 18.29
N ALA A 160 -0.45 14.03 17.43
CA ALA A 160 -1.14 14.54 16.25
C ALA A 160 -0.87 13.70 15.00
N SER A 161 -0.08 12.64 15.10
CA SER A 161 0.28 11.76 13.97
C SER A 161 -0.77 10.69 13.82
N ARG A 162 -1.48 10.71 12.70
CA ARG A 162 -2.50 9.70 12.38
C ARG A 162 -1.97 8.74 11.32
N ALA A 163 -2.24 7.45 11.49
CA ALA A 163 -1.97 6.41 10.53
C ALA A 163 -3.02 5.32 10.67
N ILE A 164 -3.39 4.69 9.56
CA ILE A 164 -4.35 3.58 9.51
C ILE A 164 -3.84 2.51 8.56
N ALA A 165 -4.15 1.26 8.87
CA ALA A 165 -4.02 0.16 7.93
C ALA A 165 -5.27 -0.71 7.96
N GLY A 166 -5.54 -1.37 6.87
CA GLY A 166 -6.64 -2.30 6.76
C GLY A 166 -6.57 -3.11 5.49
N VAL A 167 -7.60 -3.91 5.29
CA VAL A 167 -7.69 -4.79 4.14
C VAL A 167 -8.99 -4.53 3.38
N LYS A 168 -8.91 -4.68 2.07
CA LYS A 168 -10.06 -4.75 1.18
C LYS A 168 -9.83 -5.89 0.19
N ASP A 169 -10.78 -6.84 0.14
CA ASP A 169 -10.60 -8.07 -0.62
C ASP A 169 -9.24 -8.73 -0.29
N HIS A 170 -8.34 -8.84 -1.27
CA HIS A 170 -7.01 -9.41 -1.09
C HIS A 170 -5.88 -8.36 -1.03
N THR A 171 -6.19 -7.08 -0.96
CA THR A 171 -5.23 -5.98 -0.93
C THR A 171 -5.08 -5.44 0.49
N ILE A 172 -3.84 -5.14 0.90
CA ILE A 172 -3.55 -4.43 2.14
C ILE A 172 -3.31 -2.96 1.82
N LEU A 173 -4.01 -2.08 2.52
CA LEU A 173 -3.86 -0.64 2.38
C LEU A 173 -3.28 -0.02 3.65
N PHE A 174 -2.27 0.82 3.48
CA PHE A 174 -1.67 1.64 4.54
C PHE A 174 -1.83 3.12 4.18
N ALA A 175 -2.27 3.95 5.15
CA ALA A 175 -2.21 5.41 5.04
C ALA A 175 -1.32 5.95 6.15
N ILE A 176 -0.24 6.64 5.75
CA ILE A 176 0.84 7.09 6.63
C ILE A 176 1.19 8.56 6.39
N PRO A 177 1.80 9.26 7.36
CA PRO A 177 2.25 10.62 7.15
C PRO A 177 3.30 10.76 6.04
N GLY A 178 3.29 11.91 5.34
CA GLY A 178 4.11 12.17 4.15
C GLY A 178 5.56 12.60 4.41
N SER A 179 6.02 12.70 5.67
CA SER A 179 7.42 13.03 5.95
C SER A 179 8.33 11.82 5.70
N VAL A 180 9.54 12.08 5.22
CA VAL A 180 10.54 11.01 4.96
C VAL A 180 10.83 10.19 6.21
N GLY A 181 10.88 10.82 7.39
CA GLY A 181 11.07 10.15 8.69
C GLY A 181 9.93 9.18 8.98
N ALA A 182 8.68 9.66 8.91
CA ALA A 182 7.49 8.85 9.15
C ALA A 182 7.36 7.68 8.16
N VAL A 183 7.63 7.94 6.87
CA VAL A 183 7.66 6.91 5.83
C VAL A 183 8.71 5.86 6.15
N THR A 184 9.95 6.29 6.46
CA THR A 184 11.04 5.36 6.76
C THR A 184 10.73 4.49 7.97
N LEU A 185 10.18 5.08 9.03
CA LEU A 185 9.77 4.36 10.24
C LEU A 185 8.65 3.36 9.93
N ALA A 186 7.56 3.79 9.29
CA ALA A 186 6.44 2.90 8.95
C ALA A 186 6.89 1.73 8.07
N MET A 187 7.68 2.02 7.02
CA MET A 187 8.15 1.00 6.09
C MET A 187 9.06 -0.02 6.77
N LYS A 188 10.11 0.45 7.47
CA LYS A 188 11.15 -0.43 8.03
C LYS A 188 10.71 -1.21 9.25
N GLU A 189 9.95 -0.57 10.15
CA GLU A 189 9.63 -1.14 11.44
C GLU A 189 8.30 -1.92 11.44
N LEU A 190 7.37 -1.60 10.53
CA LEU A 190 6.02 -2.17 10.55
C LEU A 190 5.63 -2.85 9.24
N ILE A 191 5.74 -2.16 8.10
CA ILE A 191 5.17 -2.65 6.84
C ILE A 191 6.01 -3.80 6.27
N LEU A 192 7.28 -3.55 5.98
CA LEU A 192 8.15 -4.53 5.32
C LEU A 192 8.34 -5.83 6.13
N PRO A 193 8.50 -5.78 7.47
CA PRO A 193 8.60 -7.00 8.28
C PRO A 193 7.35 -7.87 8.24
N GLU A 194 6.16 -7.26 8.24
CA GLU A 194 4.90 -7.97 8.51
C GLU A 194 4.03 -8.20 7.26
N VAL A 195 4.21 -7.43 6.19
CA VAL A 195 3.27 -7.45 5.06
C VAL A 195 3.15 -8.82 4.39
N LYS A 196 4.22 -9.60 4.29
CA LYS A 196 4.15 -10.97 3.75
C LYS A 196 3.36 -11.92 4.66
N HIS A 197 3.45 -11.72 5.98
CA HIS A 197 2.63 -12.45 6.94
C HIS A 197 1.15 -12.05 6.81
N LEU A 198 0.85 -10.76 6.81
CA LEU A 198 -0.51 -10.24 6.64
C LEU A 198 -1.16 -10.74 5.34
N LYS A 199 -0.41 -10.77 4.23
CA LYS A 199 -0.91 -11.30 2.96
C LYS A 199 -1.28 -12.78 3.07
N ARG A 200 -0.49 -13.60 3.76
CA ARG A 200 -0.81 -15.03 3.98
C ARG A 200 -2.07 -15.21 4.83
N GLU A 201 -2.30 -14.33 5.82
CA GLU A 201 -3.53 -14.38 6.62
C GLU A 201 -4.78 -14.05 5.79
N LEU A 202 -4.67 -13.22 4.75
CA LEU A 202 -5.81 -12.85 3.90
C LEU A 202 -6.31 -13.98 2.97
N ILE A 203 -5.46 -14.96 2.69
CA ILE A 203 -5.80 -16.07 1.77
C ILE A 203 -6.14 -17.39 2.48
N LYS A 204 -6.20 -17.36 3.82
CA LYS A 204 -6.71 -18.47 4.62
C LYS A 204 -8.24 -18.52 4.57
#